data_7e286071db1bbd25a70ef138c5aaf65d
#
_entry.id   7e286071db1bbd25a70ef138c5aaf65d
#
_cell.length_a   1.000
_cell.length_b   1.000
_cell.length_c   1.000
_cell.angle_alpha   90.00
_cell.angle_beta   90.00
_cell.angle_gamma   90.00
#
_symmetry.space_group_name_H-M   'P 1'
#
loop_
_entity.id
_entity.type
_entity.pdbx_description
1 polymer ?
#
loop_
_entity_poly.entity_id
_entity_poly.type
_entity_poly.pdbx_seq_one_letter_code
_entity_poly.pdbx_strand_id
1 'polypeptide(L)'
;MSVLAALLWSTGGLLVKLLPQDAFTILFYRSLYTSLFFLLYFGKKAFKINKRSVLSACFYAPLLLCFVSSTKMTTAANAIFLQSTGVAYVLLLEPLLLKTKLLKIDILTVILSFLGMALFLIDGFEMSATNPGIYIAMLSGLALAGILISQKSNAFEYQTGGIFLGNIFVVLITSPWFLSNPLPTLQENAMLLFLGF
;
A
#
# COMPACT_ATOMS: atom_id res chain seq x y z
N MET A 1 -8.27 4.34 -17.80
CA MET A 1 -8.37 4.22 -16.32
C MET A 1 -7.01 3.99 -15.66
N SER A 2 -6.14 3.12 -16.17
CA SER A 2 -4.83 2.77 -15.55
C SER A 2 -3.86 3.96 -15.41
N VAL A 3 -3.79 4.87 -16.40
CA VAL A 3 -2.89 6.02 -16.37
C VAL A 3 -3.27 7.02 -15.26
N LEU A 4 -4.56 7.31 -15.10
CA LEU A 4 -5.05 8.18 -14.03
C LEU A 4 -4.74 7.59 -12.64
N ALA A 5 -4.97 6.29 -12.47
CA ALA A 5 -4.65 5.60 -11.21
C ALA A 5 -3.14 5.65 -10.92
N ALA A 6 -2.27 5.47 -11.93
CA ALA A 6 -0.83 5.56 -11.78
C ALA A 6 -0.38 6.98 -11.38
N LEU A 7 -0.97 8.03 -11.98
CA LEU A 7 -0.70 9.41 -11.62
C LEU A 7 -1.12 9.72 -10.18
N LEU A 8 -2.33 9.29 -9.77
CA LEU A 8 -2.81 9.46 -8.40
C LEU A 8 -1.93 8.70 -7.40
N TRP A 9 -1.48 7.51 -7.73
CA TRP A 9 -0.58 6.74 -6.86
C TRP A 9 0.79 7.39 -6.74
N SER A 10 1.34 7.94 -7.83
CA SER A 10 2.61 8.65 -7.83
C SER A 10 2.59 9.90 -6.95
N THR A 11 1.49 10.66 -6.95
CA THR A 11 1.34 11.85 -6.08
C THR A 11 1.27 11.47 -4.59
N GLY A 12 0.80 10.28 -4.26
CA GLY A 12 0.71 9.80 -2.88
C GLY A 12 2.07 9.75 -2.18
N GLY A 13 3.11 9.23 -2.84
CA GLY A 13 4.48 9.20 -2.29
C GLY A 13 5.06 10.59 -2.03
N LEU A 14 4.80 11.55 -2.94
CA LEU A 14 5.20 12.94 -2.79
C LEU A 14 4.50 13.61 -1.60
N LEU A 15 3.19 13.46 -1.49
CA LEU A 15 2.42 14.05 -0.39
C LEU A 15 2.84 13.51 0.98
N VAL A 16 3.13 12.21 1.08
CA VAL A 16 3.68 11.62 2.31
C VAL A 16 5.00 12.27 2.71
N LYS A 17 5.86 12.63 1.75
CA LYS A 17 7.12 13.33 2.01
C LYS A 17 6.94 14.80 2.41
N LEU A 18 5.97 15.49 1.81
CA LEU A 18 5.69 16.91 2.09
C LEU A 18 5.02 17.14 3.45
N LEU A 19 4.26 16.18 3.94
CA LEU A 19 3.61 16.28 5.24
C LEU A 19 4.64 16.24 6.36
N PRO A 20 4.62 17.19 7.33
CA PRO A 20 5.57 17.23 8.44
C PRO A 20 5.31 16.14 9.49
N GLN A 21 4.09 15.57 9.52
CA GLN A 21 3.69 14.56 10.49
C GLN A 21 4.51 13.27 10.33
N ASP A 22 4.58 12.51 11.41
CA ASP A 22 5.13 11.16 11.41
C ASP A 22 4.27 10.16 10.60
N ALA A 23 4.86 9.02 10.24
CA ALA A 23 4.22 8.01 9.41
C ALA A 23 2.90 7.50 10.01
N PHE A 24 2.85 7.31 11.33
CA PHE A 24 1.67 6.74 12.00
C PHE A 24 0.51 7.73 12.06
N THR A 25 0.78 9.02 12.27
CA THR A 25 -0.23 10.08 12.22
C THR A 25 -0.82 10.22 10.81
N ILE A 26 0.04 10.22 9.78
CA ILE A 26 -0.42 10.22 8.37
C ILE A 26 -1.33 9.01 8.09
N LEU A 27 -0.91 7.83 8.53
CA LEU A 27 -1.68 6.59 8.32
C LEU A 27 -3.03 6.61 9.03
N PHE A 28 -3.09 7.16 10.25
CA PHE A 28 -4.33 7.30 10.99
C PHE A 28 -5.37 8.11 10.20
N TYR A 29 -5.02 9.36 9.84
CA TYR A 29 -5.94 10.25 9.13
C TYR A 29 -6.31 9.72 7.74
N ARG A 30 -5.33 9.28 6.96
CA ARG A 30 -5.56 8.68 5.65
C ARG A 30 -6.53 7.51 5.73
N SER A 31 -6.29 6.55 6.61
CA SER A 31 -7.14 5.36 6.73
C SER A 31 -8.50 5.67 7.33
N LEU A 32 -8.59 6.68 8.18
CA LEU A 32 -9.87 7.20 8.69
C LEU A 32 -10.71 7.78 7.55
N TYR A 33 -10.12 8.67 6.73
CA TYR A 33 -10.82 9.28 5.59
C TYR A 33 -11.22 8.23 4.55
N THR A 34 -10.33 7.29 4.24
CA THR A 34 -10.65 6.14 3.36
C THR A 34 -11.83 5.34 3.92
N SER A 35 -11.83 5.04 5.22
CA SER A 35 -12.92 4.27 5.85
C SER A 35 -14.25 5.02 5.80
N LEU A 36 -14.25 6.33 6.05
CA LEU A 36 -15.43 7.18 5.92
C LEU A 36 -15.95 7.20 4.48
N PHE A 37 -15.05 7.35 3.50
CA PHE A 37 -15.43 7.29 2.09
C PHE A 37 -16.08 5.95 1.73
N PHE A 38 -15.48 4.84 2.18
CA PHE A 38 -16.05 3.51 1.92
C PHE A 38 -17.44 3.35 2.54
N LEU A 39 -17.67 3.89 3.73
CA LEU A 39 -18.99 3.87 4.38
C LEU A 39 -20.02 4.70 3.59
N LEU A 40 -19.63 5.88 3.14
CA LEU A 40 -20.54 6.78 2.41
C LEU A 40 -20.85 6.26 1.00
N TYR A 41 -19.85 5.74 0.28
CA TYR A 41 -19.99 5.33 -1.11
C TYR A 41 -20.53 3.90 -1.27
N PHE A 42 -20.00 2.94 -0.50
CA PHE A 42 -20.40 1.52 -0.61
C PHE A 42 -21.47 1.11 0.39
N GLY A 43 -21.71 1.90 1.45
CA GLY A 43 -22.71 1.64 2.47
C GLY A 43 -22.63 0.21 3.02
N LYS A 44 -23.71 -0.54 2.97
CA LYS A 44 -23.78 -1.92 3.48
C LYS A 44 -22.83 -2.90 2.78
N LYS A 45 -22.35 -2.61 1.57
CA LYS A 45 -21.40 -3.47 0.86
C LYS A 45 -20.02 -3.47 1.51
N ALA A 46 -19.63 -2.38 2.20
CA ALA A 46 -18.37 -2.31 2.95
C ALA A 46 -18.31 -3.33 4.09
N PHE A 47 -19.46 -3.76 4.62
CA PHE A 47 -19.55 -4.76 5.69
C PHE A 47 -19.68 -6.20 5.21
N LYS A 48 -19.65 -6.45 3.89
CA LYS A 48 -19.60 -7.81 3.37
C LYS A 48 -18.19 -8.37 3.59
N ILE A 49 -18.04 -9.16 4.64
CA ILE A 49 -16.76 -9.70 5.09
C ILE A 49 -16.86 -11.23 5.13
N ASN A 50 -15.83 -11.90 4.62
CA ASN A 50 -15.63 -13.34 4.73
C ASN A 50 -14.20 -13.63 5.25
N LYS A 51 -13.85 -14.92 5.43
CA LYS A 51 -12.51 -15.31 5.91
C LYS A 51 -11.38 -14.78 5.03
N ARG A 52 -11.59 -14.71 3.70
CA ARG A 52 -10.59 -14.17 2.76
C ARG A 52 -10.51 -12.64 2.83
N SER A 53 -11.61 -11.94 3.16
CA SER A 53 -11.58 -10.50 3.44
C SER A 53 -10.73 -10.19 4.67
N VAL A 54 -10.84 -11.01 5.73
CA VAL A 54 -9.99 -10.86 6.92
C VAL A 54 -8.52 -11.10 6.57
N LEU A 55 -8.22 -12.14 5.80
CA LEU A 55 -6.86 -12.40 5.32
C LEU A 55 -6.32 -11.22 4.49
N SER A 56 -7.13 -10.68 3.59
CA SER A 56 -6.80 -9.45 2.82
C SER A 56 -6.48 -8.28 3.75
N ALA A 57 -7.29 -8.05 4.78
CA ALA A 57 -7.10 -6.98 5.75
C ALA A 57 -5.80 -7.17 6.56
N CYS A 58 -5.46 -8.41 6.92
CA CYS A 58 -4.21 -8.75 7.61
C CYS A 58 -2.95 -8.45 6.78
N PHE A 59 -3.03 -8.48 5.45
CA PHE A 59 -1.95 -8.06 4.57
C PHE A 59 -2.00 -6.56 4.24
N TYR A 60 -3.21 -5.98 4.18
CA TYR A 60 -3.39 -4.57 3.83
C TYR A 60 -2.82 -3.63 4.90
N ALA A 61 -3.04 -3.92 6.17
CA ALA A 61 -2.52 -3.09 7.25
C ALA A 61 -0.97 -3.05 7.25
N PRO A 62 -0.24 -4.18 7.26
CA PRO A 62 1.23 -4.18 7.12
C PRO A 62 1.71 -3.52 5.82
N LEU A 63 1.01 -3.70 4.69
CA LEU A 63 1.34 -3.02 3.44
C LEU A 63 1.43 -1.51 3.64
N LEU A 64 0.38 -0.91 4.19
CA LEU A 64 0.33 0.53 4.41
C LEU A 64 1.34 1.00 5.46
N LEU A 65 1.42 0.30 6.60
CA LEU A 65 2.35 0.63 7.68
C LEU A 65 3.80 0.63 7.19
N CYS A 66 4.20 -0.44 6.50
CA CYS A 66 5.56 -0.56 5.97
C CYS A 66 5.83 0.44 4.84
N PHE A 67 4.88 0.66 3.92
CA PHE A 67 5.07 1.58 2.80
C PHE A 67 5.25 3.03 3.26
N VAL A 68 4.36 3.54 4.10
CA VAL A 68 4.42 4.93 4.57
C VAL A 68 5.64 5.14 5.48
N SER A 69 5.94 4.19 6.37
CA SER A 69 7.13 4.25 7.22
C SER A 69 8.41 4.24 6.38
N SER A 70 8.53 3.35 5.39
CA SER A 70 9.70 3.31 4.51
C SER A 70 9.83 4.60 3.68
N THR A 71 8.73 5.17 3.19
CA THR A 71 8.73 6.45 2.46
C THR A 71 9.26 7.59 3.34
N LYS A 72 8.99 7.58 4.64
CA LYS A 72 9.56 8.57 5.58
C LYS A 72 11.04 8.34 5.87
N MET A 73 11.48 7.08 5.94
CA MET A 73 12.85 6.70 6.29
C MET A 73 13.83 6.71 5.12
N THR A 74 13.33 6.56 3.88
CA THR A 74 14.11 6.61 2.64
C THR A 74 13.50 7.59 1.64
N THR A 75 13.83 7.50 0.35
CA THR A 75 13.18 8.29 -0.68
C THR A 75 11.86 7.64 -1.13
N ALA A 76 10.90 8.45 -1.59
CA ALA A 76 9.66 7.93 -2.13
C ALA A 76 9.91 7.00 -3.33
N ALA A 77 10.91 7.32 -4.16
CA ALA A 77 11.33 6.49 -5.30
C ALA A 77 11.82 5.12 -4.83
N ASN A 78 12.71 5.07 -3.83
CA ASN A 78 13.23 3.82 -3.27
C ASN A 78 12.11 2.98 -2.64
N ALA A 79 11.20 3.60 -1.88
CA ALA A 79 10.08 2.90 -1.26
C ALA A 79 9.17 2.26 -2.32
N ILE A 80 8.81 2.99 -3.37
CA ILE A 80 7.97 2.49 -4.48
C ILE A 80 8.67 1.38 -5.25
N PHE A 81 9.97 1.56 -5.55
CA PHE A 81 10.75 0.55 -6.27
C PHE A 81 10.81 -0.77 -5.48
N LEU A 82 11.20 -0.70 -4.22
CA LEU A 82 11.31 -1.88 -3.38
C LEU A 82 9.96 -2.54 -3.11
N GLN A 83 8.88 -1.75 -2.95
CA GLN A 83 7.52 -2.30 -2.87
C GLN A 83 7.13 -3.04 -4.15
N SER A 84 7.59 -2.57 -5.33
CA SER A 84 7.29 -3.20 -6.62
C SER A 84 7.88 -4.60 -6.76
N THR A 85 8.84 -5.00 -5.91
CA THR A 85 9.28 -6.40 -5.80
C THR A 85 8.13 -7.33 -5.43
N GLY A 86 7.02 -6.80 -4.88
CA GLY A 86 5.77 -7.52 -4.64
C GLY A 86 5.25 -8.25 -5.87
N VAL A 87 5.45 -7.69 -7.07
CA VAL A 87 5.06 -8.35 -8.33
C VAL A 87 5.85 -9.65 -8.55
N ALA A 88 7.15 -9.66 -8.24
CA ALA A 88 7.96 -10.88 -8.29
C ALA A 88 7.50 -11.90 -7.24
N TYR A 89 7.17 -11.45 -6.03
CA TYR A 89 6.62 -12.34 -5.00
C TYR A 89 5.27 -12.94 -5.42
N VAL A 90 4.39 -12.16 -6.10
CA VAL A 90 3.15 -12.71 -6.67
C VAL A 90 3.47 -13.79 -7.68
N LEU A 91 4.39 -13.54 -8.60
CA LEU A 91 4.76 -14.51 -9.64
C LEU A 91 5.26 -15.84 -9.05
N LEU A 92 5.99 -15.79 -7.94
CA LEU A 92 6.52 -16.98 -7.25
C LEU A 92 5.45 -17.67 -6.38
N LEU A 93 4.63 -16.90 -5.65
CA LEU A 93 3.71 -17.44 -4.66
C LEU A 93 2.35 -17.84 -5.25
N GLU A 94 1.87 -17.15 -6.28
CA GLU A 94 0.56 -17.42 -6.86
C GLU A 94 0.41 -18.85 -7.40
N PRO A 95 1.37 -19.39 -8.18
CA PRO A 95 1.28 -20.77 -8.66
C PRO A 95 1.25 -21.80 -7.53
N LEU A 96 1.99 -21.53 -6.45
CA LEU A 96 2.05 -22.40 -5.27
C LEU A 96 0.75 -22.38 -4.48
N LEU A 97 0.15 -21.20 -4.30
CA LEU A 97 -1.02 -21.00 -3.45
C LEU A 97 -2.35 -21.22 -4.19
N LEU A 98 -2.43 -20.78 -5.45
CA LEU A 98 -3.66 -20.84 -6.26
C LEU A 98 -3.62 -21.95 -7.33
N LYS A 99 -2.49 -22.69 -7.43
CA LYS A 99 -2.30 -23.76 -8.44
C LYS A 99 -2.50 -23.25 -9.88
N THR A 100 -2.17 -21.99 -10.15
CA THR A 100 -2.23 -21.38 -11.48
C THR A 100 -0.99 -21.75 -12.29
N LYS A 101 -1.09 -21.74 -13.61
CA LYS A 101 0.06 -21.96 -14.50
C LYS A 101 0.72 -20.63 -14.81
N LEU A 102 2.05 -20.56 -14.65
CA LEU A 102 2.85 -19.42 -15.11
C LEU A 102 2.89 -19.40 -16.64
N LEU A 103 2.54 -18.28 -17.21
CA LEU A 103 2.71 -18.03 -18.64
C LEU A 103 4.07 -17.35 -18.90
N LYS A 104 4.67 -17.64 -20.04
CA LYS A 104 5.94 -16.97 -20.45
C LYS A 104 5.80 -15.45 -20.52
N ILE A 105 4.60 -14.96 -20.85
CA ILE A 105 4.29 -13.53 -20.89
C ILE A 105 4.37 -12.89 -19.50
N ASP A 106 3.97 -13.61 -18.43
CA ASP A 106 4.01 -13.09 -17.07
C ASP A 106 5.46 -12.83 -16.65
N ILE A 107 6.36 -13.77 -16.96
CA ILE A 107 7.80 -13.66 -16.67
C ILE A 107 8.40 -12.49 -17.47
N LEU A 108 8.08 -12.39 -18.76
CA LEU A 108 8.57 -11.29 -19.61
C LEU A 108 8.09 -9.93 -19.09
N THR A 109 6.81 -9.82 -18.69
CA THR A 109 6.24 -8.59 -18.13
C THR A 109 6.97 -8.16 -16.86
N VAL A 110 7.28 -9.10 -15.96
CA VAL A 110 8.04 -8.81 -14.74
C VAL A 110 9.45 -8.34 -15.06
N ILE A 111 10.17 -9.03 -15.96
CA ILE A 111 11.52 -8.63 -16.39
C ILE A 111 11.52 -7.23 -16.97
N LEU A 112 10.60 -6.92 -17.89
CA LEU A 112 10.49 -5.60 -18.52
C LEU A 112 10.13 -4.52 -17.49
N SER A 113 9.26 -4.82 -16.53
CA SER A 113 8.91 -3.90 -15.45
C SER A 113 10.11 -3.57 -14.57
N PHE A 114 10.90 -4.58 -14.18
CA PHE A 114 12.13 -4.35 -13.41
C PHE A 114 13.20 -3.61 -14.19
N LEU A 115 13.37 -3.89 -15.48
CA LEU A 115 14.29 -3.14 -16.33
C LEU A 115 13.88 -1.66 -16.47
N GLY A 116 12.58 -1.40 -16.69
CA GLY A 116 12.06 -0.02 -16.72
C GLY A 116 12.26 0.72 -15.40
N MET A 117 12.03 0.07 -14.27
CA MET A 117 12.31 0.64 -12.96
C MET A 117 13.80 0.86 -12.70
N ALA A 118 14.66 -0.06 -13.13
CA ALA A 118 16.11 0.08 -12.99
C ALA A 118 16.65 1.28 -13.76
N LEU A 119 16.13 1.54 -14.97
CA LEU A 119 16.50 2.74 -15.75
C LEU A 119 16.16 4.05 -15.02
N PHE A 120 15.04 4.08 -14.30
CA PHE A 120 14.62 5.26 -13.54
C PHE A 120 15.53 5.53 -12.31
N LEU A 121 16.23 4.51 -11.83
CA LEU A 121 17.03 4.59 -10.61
C LEU A 121 18.52 4.85 -10.84
N ILE A 122 18.98 4.91 -12.09
CA ILE A 122 20.41 5.10 -12.43
C ILE A 122 20.98 6.36 -11.79
N ASP A 123 20.19 7.43 -11.66
CA ASP A 123 20.65 8.74 -11.18
C ASP A 123 20.29 9.04 -9.70
N GLY A 124 19.55 8.18 -9.02
CA GLY A 124 18.99 8.55 -7.69
C GLY A 124 18.90 7.43 -6.64
N PHE A 125 19.47 6.26 -6.90
CA PHE A 125 19.36 5.12 -5.99
C PHE A 125 20.46 5.14 -4.93
N GLU A 126 20.23 5.88 -3.87
CA GLU A 126 21.07 5.79 -2.67
C GLU A 126 20.69 4.56 -1.85
N MET A 127 21.30 3.44 -2.17
CA MET A 127 21.14 2.19 -1.39
C MET A 127 22.20 2.12 -0.28
N SER A 128 21.94 2.80 0.81
CA SER A 128 22.69 2.53 2.02
C SER A 128 22.13 1.27 2.69
N ALA A 129 22.87 0.18 2.64
CA ALA A 129 22.47 -1.08 3.28
C ALA A 129 22.21 -0.96 4.80
N THR A 130 22.63 0.15 5.40
CA THR A 130 22.39 0.47 6.81
C THR A 130 21.03 1.14 7.06
N ASN A 131 20.32 1.59 6.01
CA ASN A 131 19.03 2.25 6.16
C ASN A 131 17.89 1.23 6.37
N PRO A 132 17.26 1.15 7.57
CA PRO A 132 16.19 0.21 7.85
C PRO A 132 14.96 0.42 6.97
N GLY A 133 14.76 1.62 6.40
CA GLY A 133 13.67 1.93 5.47
C GLY A 133 13.66 1.03 4.23
N ILE A 134 14.83 0.53 3.80
CA ILE A 134 14.97 -0.39 2.66
C ILE A 134 14.32 -1.73 2.98
N TYR A 135 14.63 -2.32 4.12
CA TYR A 135 14.07 -3.61 4.54
C TYR A 135 12.57 -3.53 4.78
N ILE A 136 12.11 -2.41 5.37
CA ILE A 136 10.67 -2.14 5.58
C ILE A 136 9.96 -2.00 4.23
N ALA A 137 10.58 -1.35 3.23
CA ALA A 137 10.02 -1.26 1.89
C ALA A 137 9.89 -2.63 1.20
N MET A 138 10.89 -3.50 1.32
CA MET A 138 10.83 -4.88 0.81
C MET A 138 9.72 -5.69 1.50
N LEU A 139 9.54 -5.51 2.81
CA LEU A 139 8.46 -6.14 3.56
C LEU A 139 7.08 -5.66 3.08
N SER A 140 6.96 -4.37 2.72
CA SER A 140 5.74 -3.85 2.09
C SER A 140 5.45 -4.53 0.75
N GLY A 141 6.47 -4.87 -0.04
CA GLY A 141 6.33 -5.66 -1.28
C GLY A 141 5.77 -7.06 -1.02
N LEU A 142 6.24 -7.73 0.02
CA LEU A 142 5.70 -9.03 0.41
C LEU A 142 4.23 -8.94 0.86
N ALA A 143 3.89 -7.92 1.64
CA ALA A 143 2.52 -7.64 2.04
C ALA A 143 1.62 -7.30 0.83
N LEU A 144 2.15 -6.57 -0.17
CA LEU A 144 1.46 -6.32 -1.45
C LEU A 144 1.15 -7.63 -2.18
N ALA A 145 2.09 -8.55 -2.25
CA ALA A 145 1.85 -9.87 -2.85
C ALA A 145 0.73 -10.63 -2.10
N GLY A 146 0.76 -10.62 -0.78
CA GLY A 146 -0.27 -11.24 0.05
C GLY A 146 -1.67 -10.69 -0.22
N ILE A 147 -1.80 -9.35 -0.36
CA ILE A 147 -3.10 -8.74 -0.66
C ILE A 147 -3.57 -9.08 -2.08
N LEU A 148 -2.69 -9.01 -3.09
CA LEU A 148 -3.05 -9.32 -4.47
C LEU A 148 -3.54 -10.77 -4.61
N ILE A 149 -2.85 -11.72 -3.99
CA ILE A 149 -3.21 -13.14 -4.02
C ILE A 149 -4.53 -13.38 -3.25
N SER A 150 -4.70 -12.75 -2.07
CA SER A 150 -5.92 -12.90 -1.29
C SER A 150 -7.13 -12.27 -1.99
N GLN A 151 -6.98 -11.13 -2.63
CA GLN A 151 -8.03 -10.48 -3.42
C GLN A 151 -8.39 -11.30 -4.66
N LYS A 152 -7.40 -11.82 -5.41
CA LYS A 152 -7.63 -12.67 -6.58
C LYS A 152 -8.41 -13.95 -6.22
N SER A 153 -8.16 -14.49 -5.05
CA SER A 153 -8.86 -15.68 -4.54
C SER A 153 -10.24 -15.40 -3.95
N ASN A 154 -10.61 -14.13 -3.77
CA ASN A 154 -11.86 -13.72 -3.14
C ASN A 154 -12.90 -13.31 -4.17
N ALA A 155 -14.18 -13.59 -3.91
CA ALA A 155 -15.25 -13.12 -4.78
C ALA A 155 -15.35 -11.59 -4.74
N PHE A 156 -15.64 -10.99 -5.89
CA PHE A 156 -15.63 -9.52 -6.09
C PHE A 156 -16.45 -8.75 -5.04
N GLU A 157 -17.60 -9.30 -4.64
CA GLU A 157 -18.48 -8.66 -3.66
C GLU A 157 -17.88 -8.51 -2.25
N TYR A 158 -16.85 -9.32 -1.91
CA TYR A 158 -16.17 -9.29 -0.60
C TYR A 158 -14.84 -8.53 -0.62
N GLN A 159 -14.35 -8.13 -1.80
CA GLN A 159 -13.06 -7.44 -1.93
C GLN A 159 -13.09 -6.06 -1.26
N THR A 160 -14.19 -5.32 -1.45
CA THR A 160 -14.42 -4.01 -0.83
C THR A 160 -14.38 -4.12 0.70
N GLY A 161 -15.04 -5.13 1.27
CA GLY A 161 -15.04 -5.37 2.71
C GLY A 161 -13.64 -5.69 3.27
N GLY A 162 -12.79 -6.36 2.49
CA GLY A 162 -11.41 -6.63 2.88
C GLY A 162 -10.55 -5.36 2.98
N ILE A 163 -10.67 -4.45 2.02
CA ILE A 163 -9.96 -3.17 2.02
C ILE A 163 -10.48 -2.27 3.16
N PHE A 164 -11.80 -2.19 3.32
CA PHE A 164 -12.42 -1.44 4.41
C PHE A 164 -11.91 -1.91 5.79
N LEU A 165 -11.98 -3.22 6.05
CA LEU A 165 -11.49 -3.81 7.29
C LEU A 165 -10.00 -3.56 7.51
N GLY A 166 -9.19 -3.62 6.44
CA GLY A 166 -7.77 -3.31 6.50
C GLY A 166 -7.48 -1.87 6.92
N ASN A 167 -8.26 -0.89 6.42
CA ASN A 167 -8.14 0.50 6.87
C ASN A 167 -8.57 0.65 8.34
N ILE A 168 -9.62 -0.05 8.80
CA ILE A 168 -9.99 -0.07 10.21
C ILE A 168 -8.85 -0.62 11.08
N PHE A 169 -8.16 -1.69 10.66
CA PHE A 169 -6.99 -2.21 11.37
C PHE A 169 -5.88 -1.16 11.47
N VAL A 170 -5.59 -0.43 10.38
CA VAL A 170 -4.60 0.66 10.41
C VAL A 170 -5.00 1.73 11.41
N VAL A 171 -6.26 2.20 11.39
CA VAL A 171 -6.77 3.20 12.35
C VAL A 171 -6.60 2.73 13.79
N LEU A 172 -6.95 1.47 14.09
CA LEU A 172 -6.81 0.92 15.44
C LEU A 172 -5.34 0.83 15.89
N ILE A 173 -4.45 0.37 15.02
CA ILE A 173 -3.02 0.23 15.32
C ILE A 173 -2.37 1.61 15.52
N THR A 174 -2.76 2.62 14.74
CA THR A 174 -2.13 3.94 14.76
C THR A 174 -2.81 4.93 15.71
N SER A 175 -3.94 4.56 16.32
CA SER A 175 -4.69 5.42 17.25
C SER A 175 -3.87 5.96 18.44
N PRO A 176 -2.91 5.25 19.05
CA PRO A 176 -2.12 5.81 20.15
C PRO A 176 -1.28 7.01 19.72
N TRP A 177 -0.73 6.99 18.50
CA TRP A 177 0.09 8.09 17.97
C TRP A 177 -0.74 9.34 17.65
N PHE A 178 -1.99 9.16 17.18
CA PHE A 178 -2.93 10.27 16.99
C PHE A 178 -3.17 11.05 18.30
N LEU A 179 -3.32 10.36 19.41
CA LEU A 179 -3.57 11.00 20.72
C LEU A 179 -2.36 11.76 21.26
N SER A 180 -1.16 11.43 20.81
CA SER A 180 0.11 12.00 21.26
C SER A 180 0.61 13.18 20.41
N ASN A 181 0.04 13.38 19.22
CA ASN A 181 0.49 14.39 18.28
C ASN A 181 -0.50 15.55 18.12
N PRO A 182 -0.02 16.78 17.78
CA PRO A 182 -0.89 17.90 17.51
C PRO A 182 -1.80 17.66 16.31
N LEU A 183 -2.97 18.27 16.33
CA LEU A 183 -3.93 18.16 15.21
C LEU A 183 -3.33 18.81 13.95
N PRO A 184 -3.51 18.17 12.77
CA PRO A 184 -3.06 18.75 11.50
C PRO A 184 -3.75 20.08 11.20
N THR A 185 -3.03 20.98 10.57
CA THR A 185 -3.58 22.24 10.04
C THR A 185 -4.61 21.97 8.93
N LEU A 186 -5.37 23.00 8.57
CA LEU A 186 -6.39 22.86 7.51
C LEU A 186 -5.76 22.41 6.17
N GLN A 187 -4.60 22.96 5.82
CA GLN A 187 -3.88 22.59 4.60
C GLN A 187 -3.38 21.12 4.65
N GLU A 188 -2.83 20.70 5.76
CA GLU A 188 -2.39 19.32 5.96
C GLU A 188 -3.56 18.34 5.94
N ASN A 189 -4.70 18.71 6.54
CA ASN A 189 -5.92 17.91 6.46
C ASN A 189 -6.42 17.73 5.02
N ALA A 190 -6.32 18.77 4.18
CA ALA A 190 -6.68 18.66 2.77
C ALA A 190 -5.77 17.66 2.02
N MET A 191 -4.45 17.67 2.32
CA MET A 191 -3.49 16.70 1.75
C MET A 191 -3.77 15.28 2.25
N LEU A 192 -4.06 15.11 3.54
CA LEU A 192 -4.40 13.82 4.15
C LEU A 192 -5.72 13.25 3.60
N LEU A 193 -6.71 14.10 3.37
CA LEU A 193 -7.95 13.72 2.74
C LEU A 193 -7.72 13.26 1.30
N PHE A 194 -6.90 13.97 0.52
CA PHE A 194 -6.52 13.55 -0.83
C PHE A 194 -5.79 12.21 -0.85
N LEU A 195 -4.94 11.94 0.16
CA LEU A 195 -4.28 10.64 0.31
C LEU A 195 -5.24 9.50 0.67
N GLY A 196 -6.41 9.82 1.25
CA GLY A 196 -7.44 8.86 1.63
C GLY A 196 -8.39 8.47 0.49
N PHE A 197 -8.42 9.25 -0.58
CA PHE A 197 -9.23 8.99 -1.78
C PHE A 197 -8.42 8.30 -2.87
#